data_8f8caae1b7f28cc333c7c6b8a659bed7
#
_entry.id   8f8caae1b7f28cc333c7c6b8a659bed7
#
_cell.length_a   1.000
_cell.length_b   1.000
_cell.length_c   1.000
_cell.angle_alpha   90.00
_cell.angle_beta   90.00
_cell.angle_gamma   90.00
#
_symmetry.space_group_name_H-M   'P 1'
#
loop_
_entity.id
_entity.type
_entity.pdbx_description
1 polymer ?
#
loop_
_entity_poly.entity_id
_entity_poly.type
_entity_poly.pdbx_seq_one_letter_code
_entity_poly.pdbx_strand_id
1 'polypeptide(L)'
;MRLRFVGCGDAFGSGGRYNTCFHVTGEKVNFLIDCGASSLPALKRNGVRCEEIDLVLITHFHGDHFGGLPFLMLEAQFTRRTRPLVIAGPRGIEARLEQAMEALFENSSKRERRFELRIVTLEPAATASLGAVEVTPFPMVHGDSGGPFLGYRIEVEGRIIAFTGDTEWNEALIPLGRDADLFISECYFYDKSVKNHLNLKTLQAHLAEIRPKRLILTHLGEDMLARLDTIAHETASDGLVIDI
;
A
#
# COMPACT_ATOMS: atom_id res chain seq x y z
N MET A 1 -6.81 -3.84 16.67
CA MET A 1 -5.83 -3.53 15.61
C MET A 1 -6.17 -2.17 15.02
N ARG A 2 -5.17 -1.40 14.61
CA ARG A 2 -5.36 -0.03 14.12
C ARG A 2 -4.68 0.17 12.77
N LEU A 3 -5.35 0.85 11.85
CA LEU A 3 -4.78 1.30 10.59
C LEU A 3 -4.79 2.82 10.51
N ARG A 4 -3.67 3.41 10.12
CA ARG A 4 -3.52 4.84 9.82
C ARG A 4 -3.23 5.04 8.35
N PHE A 5 -4.01 5.87 7.68
CA PHE A 5 -3.71 6.37 6.35
C PHE A 5 -2.65 7.48 6.47
N VAL A 6 -1.37 7.11 6.45
CA VAL A 6 -0.24 8.07 6.53
C VAL A 6 -0.24 8.97 5.30
N GLY A 7 -0.53 8.40 4.15
CA GLY A 7 -0.81 9.04 2.89
C GLY A 7 -1.83 8.23 2.10
N CYS A 8 -2.77 8.89 1.45
CA CYS A 8 -3.86 8.27 0.69
C CYS A 8 -4.06 8.89 -0.70
N GLY A 9 -3.11 9.67 -1.16
CA GLY A 9 -3.13 10.35 -2.46
C GLY A 9 -2.52 9.51 -3.57
N ASP A 10 -2.70 10.02 -4.78
CA ASP A 10 -2.23 9.49 -6.05
C ASP A 10 -0.80 9.94 -6.39
N ALA A 11 -0.34 9.61 -7.61
CA ALA A 11 0.98 9.98 -8.11
C ALA A 11 1.20 11.50 -8.22
N PHE A 12 0.13 12.27 -8.34
CA PHE A 12 0.20 13.71 -8.57
C PHE A 12 -0.02 14.54 -7.30
N GLY A 13 -0.34 13.88 -6.17
CA GLY A 13 -0.65 14.56 -4.92
C GLY A 13 -1.94 15.35 -4.98
N SER A 14 -2.94 14.83 -5.69
CA SER A 14 -4.26 15.45 -5.85
C SER A 14 -4.83 15.89 -4.50
N GLY A 15 -5.34 17.12 -4.43
CA GLY A 15 -5.81 17.71 -3.18
C GLY A 15 -4.72 17.95 -2.12
N GLY A 16 -3.43 17.94 -2.47
CA GLY A 16 -2.29 18.13 -1.56
C GLY A 16 -2.00 16.92 -0.68
N ARG A 17 -2.51 15.75 -1.03
CA ARG A 17 -2.36 14.51 -0.25
C ARG A 17 -1.00 13.87 -0.44
N TYR A 18 -0.51 13.20 0.61
CA TYR A 18 0.67 12.35 0.55
C TYR A 18 0.38 11.08 -0.24
N ASN A 19 1.41 10.55 -0.92
CA ASN A 19 1.32 9.29 -1.67
C ASN A 19 0.95 8.10 -0.77
N THR A 20 0.45 7.06 -1.39
CA THR A 20 -0.06 5.86 -0.72
C THR A 20 0.94 5.28 0.29
N CYS A 21 0.51 5.24 1.55
CA CYS A 21 1.23 4.61 2.66
C CYS A 21 0.26 4.36 3.81
N PHE A 22 -0.01 3.11 4.14
CA PHE A 22 -0.88 2.77 5.27
C PHE A 22 -0.06 2.08 6.35
N HIS A 23 -0.19 2.55 7.58
CA HIS A 23 0.50 2.02 8.74
C HIS A 23 -0.45 1.19 9.60
N VAL A 24 -0.17 -0.09 9.74
CA VAL A 24 -0.96 -1.05 10.52
C VAL A 24 -0.22 -1.41 11.80
N THR A 25 -0.90 -1.28 12.93
CA THR A 25 -0.38 -1.66 14.25
C THR A 25 -1.37 -2.56 14.99
N GLY A 26 -0.83 -3.57 15.64
CA GLY A 26 -1.57 -4.51 16.49
C GLY A 26 -0.75 -4.90 17.72
N GLU A 27 -1.12 -6.00 18.35
CA GLU A 27 -0.37 -6.52 19.51
C GLU A 27 1.00 -7.08 19.12
N LYS A 28 1.09 -7.71 17.94
CA LYS A 28 2.28 -8.42 17.46
C LYS A 28 2.80 -7.92 16.12
N VAL A 29 2.20 -6.87 15.57
CA VAL A 29 2.50 -6.40 14.22
C VAL A 29 2.67 -4.90 14.16
N ASN A 30 3.62 -4.45 13.33
CA ASN A 30 3.85 -3.05 13.00
C ASN A 30 4.39 -3.00 11.57
N PHE A 31 3.51 -2.73 10.59
CA PHE A 31 3.89 -2.81 9.19
C PHE A 31 3.28 -1.72 8.32
N LEU A 32 3.85 -1.53 7.14
CA LEU A 32 3.34 -0.65 6.11
C LEU A 32 2.73 -1.45 4.95
N ILE A 33 1.66 -0.91 4.38
CA ILE A 33 1.16 -1.25 3.06
C ILE A 33 1.48 -0.07 2.16
N ASP A 34 2.35 -0.27 1.19
CA ASP A 34 3.00 0.71 0.34
C ASP A 34 3.86 1.76 1.10
N CYS A 35 4.77 2.36 0.35
CA CYS A 35 5.71 3.37 0.82
C CYS A 35 6.02 4.34 -0.33
N GLY A 36 5.06 5.17 -0.69
CA GLY A 36 5.20 6.15 -1.78
C GLY A 36 6.24 7.24 -1.47
N ALA A 37 6.58 8.05 -2.46
CA ALA A 37 7.70 9.00 -2.40
C ALA A 37 7.64 9.98 -1.21
N SER A 38 6.45 10.36 -0.78
CA SER A 38 6.24 11.27 0.35
C SER A 38 6.08 10.57 1.72
N SER A 39 6.25 9.23 1.78
CA SER A 39 5.95 8.45 3.00
C SER A 39 6.82 8.80 4.18
N LEU A 40 8.14 8.96 4.00
CA LEU A 40 9.04 9.21 5.14
C LEU A 40 8.70 10.51 5.90
N PRO A 41 8.53 11.68 5.25
CA PRO A 41 8.10 12.89 5.95
C PRO A 41 6.68 12.74 6.54
N ALA A 42 5.77 12.04 5.86
CA ALA A 42 4.42 11.81 6.35
C ALA A 42 4.38 10.90 7.58
N LEU A 43 5.19 9.84 7.63
CA LEU A 43 5.37 8.97 8.81
C LEU A 43 5.85 9.80 10.01
N LYS A 44 6.90 10.60 9.83
CA LYS A 44 7.45 11.48 10.89
C LYS A 44 6.41 12.50 11.38
N ARG A 45 5.67 13.11 10.47
CA ARG A 45 4.59 14.07 10.80
C ARG A 45 3.49 13.40 11.64
N ASN A 46 3.22 12.12 11.41
CA ASN A 46 2.26 11.33 12.15
C ASN A 46 2.84 10.69 13.43
N GLY A 47 4.09 10.99 13.81
CA GLY A 47 4.75 10.45 15.00
C GLY A 47 5.06 8.95 14.91
N VAL A 48 5.09 8.40 13.70
CA VAL A 48 5.43 6.98 13.50
C VAL A 48 6.95 6.81 13.57
N ARG A 49 7.37 5.89 14.40
CA ARG A 49 8.78 5.53 14.58
C ARG A 49 9.20 4.52 13.53
N CYS A 50 9.92 4.98 12.52
CA CYS A 50 10.31 4.14 11.37
C CYS A 50 11.16 2.93 11.79
N GLU A 51 11.92 3.04 12.87
CA GLU A 51 12.71 1.92 13.42
C GLU A 51 11.85 0.80 14.04
N GLU A 52 10.57 1.03 14.30
CA GLU A 52 9.62 0.03 14.83
C GLU A 52 8.86 -0.73 13.76
N ILE A 53 8.93 -0.31 12.49
CA ILE A 53 8.27 -0.98 11.37
C ILE A 53 9.03 -2.27 11.06
N ASP A 54 8.35 -3.42 11.13
CA ASP A 54 8.97 -4.74 10.95
C ASP A 54 8.81 -5.31 9.55
N LEU A 55 7.78 -4.83 8.81
CA LEU A 55 7.43 -5.30 7.47
C LEU A 55 6.94 -4.13 6.61
N VAL A 56 7.31 -4.14 5.33
CA VAL A 56 6.74 -3.27 4.30
C VAL A 56 6.22 -4.14 3.15
N LEU A 57 4.94 -4.04 2.84
CA LEU A 57 4.30 -4.70 1.70
C LEU A 57 4.22 -3.70 0.54
N ILE A 58 4.76 -4.01 -0.62
CA ILE A 58 4.73 -3.15 -1.82
C ILE A 58 3.83 -3.77 -2.87
N THR A 59 2.81 -3.05 -3.32
CA THR A 59 1.87 -3.53 -4.35
C THR A 59 2.47 -3.52 -5.75
N HIS A 60 3.21 -2.47 -6.11
CA HIS A 60 3.87 -2.30 -7.40
C HIS A 60 4.96 -1.21 -7.34
N PHE A 61 5.65 -0.93 -8.46
CA PHE A 61 6.86 -0.10 -8.47
C PHE A 61 6.66 1.34 -8.96
N HIS A 62 5.43 1.86 -9.04
CA HIS A 62 5.23 3.29 -9.29
C HIS A 62 5.70 4.12 -8.08
N GLY A 63 6.15 5.34 -8.35
CA GLY A 63 6.80 6.18 -7.34
C GLY A 63 5.90 6.53 -6.15
N ASP A 64 4.61 6.61 -6.36
CA ASP A 64 3.60 6.90 -5.34
C ASP A 64 3.23 5.70 -4.46
N HIS A 65 3.74 4.50 -4.76
CA HIS A 65 3.60 3.28 -3.94
C HIS A 65 4.94 2.74 -3.41
N PHE A 66 6.04 3.00 -4.14
CA PHE A 66 7.35 2.43 -3.86
C PHE A 66 8.43 3.48 -3.59
N GLY A 67 8.27 4.70 -4.13
CA GLY A 67 9.34 5.70 -4.22
C GLY A 67 9.89 6.21 -2.88
N GLY A 68 9.20 6.01 -1.77
CA GLY A 68 9.66 6.32 -0.42
C GLY A 68 10.58 5.27 0.19
N LEU A 69 10.57 4.06 -0.36
CA LEU A 69 11.33 2.94 0.21
C LEU A 69 12.84 3.17 0.23
N PRO A 70 13.49 3.73 -0.82
CA PRO A 70 14.92 4.09 -0.76
C PRO A 70 15.25 5.07 0.38
N PHE A 71 14.39 6.04 0.65
CA PHE A 71 14.55 7.01 1.74
C PHE A 71 14.38 6.33 3.10
N LEU A 72 13.41 5.44 3.26
CA LEU A 72 13.21 4.65 4.48
C LEU A 72 14.44 3.77 4.76
N MET A 73 14.98 3.12 3.73
CA MET A 73 16.19 2.32 3.83
C MET A 73 17.42 3.16 4.23
N LEU A 74 17.59 4.32 3.62
CA LEU A 74 18.68 5.24 3.96
C LEU A 74 18.56 5.70 5.40
N GLU A 75 17.38 6.11 5.84
CA GLU A 75 17.13 6.49 7.24
C GLU A 75 17.49 5.35 8.21
N ALA A 76 17.04 4.12 7.93
CA ALA A 76 17.32 2.96 8.76
C ALA A 76 18.83 2.70 8.93
N GLN A 77 19.64 2.97 7.90
CA GLN A 77 21.09 2.89 7.96
C GLN A 77 21.70 3.99 8.86
N PHE A 78 21.18 5.22 8.77
CA PHE A 78 21.72 6.39 9.50
C PHE A 78 21.24 6.44 10.96
N THR A 79 20.02 6.02 11.25
CA THR A 79 19.46 5.95 12.62
C THR A 79 19.96 4.75 13.41
N ARG A 80 20.84 3.93 12.81
CA ARG A 80 21.45 2.75 13.43
C ARG A 80 20.42 1.71 13.87
N ARG A 81 19.39 1.52 13.04
CA ARG A 81 18.41 0.46 13.23
C ARG A 81 19.10 -0.89 13.48
N THR A 82 18.64 -1.65 14.45
CA THR A 82 19.08 -3.03 14.74
C THR A 82 17.99 -4.06 14.59
N ARG A 83 16.70 -3.64 14.63
CA ARG A 83 15.56 -4.55 14.44
C ARG A 83 15.53 -5.04 12.99
N PRO A 84 15.26 -6.33 12.74
CA PRO A 84 15.08 -6.85 11.39
C PRO A 84 14.00 -6.08 10.62
N LEU A 85 14.13 -6.05 9.31
CA LEU A 85 13.14 -5.49 8.40
C LEU A 85 12.85 -6.49 7.29
N VAL A 86 11.57 -6.78 7.08
CA VAL A 86 11.11 -7.54 5.92
C VAL A 86 10.53 -6.56 4.90
N ILE A 87 10.92 -6.70 3.65
CA ILE A 87 10.29 -6.01 2.51
C ILE A 87 9.74 -7.09 1.61
N ALA A 88 8.44 -7.06 1.38
CA ALA A 88 7.78 -8.05 0.54
C ALA A 88 7.00 -7.35 -0.59
N GLY A 89 7.04 -7.90 -1.78
CA GLY A 89 6.37 -7.31 -2.93
C GLY A 89 6.51 -8.15 -4.20
N PRO A 90 6.13 -7.59 -5.35
CA PRO A 90 6.11 -8.32 -6.60
C PRO A 90 7.51 -8.76 -7.05
N ARG A 91 7.53 -9.70 -7.98
CA ARG A 91 8.78 -10.17 -8.61
C ARG A 91 9.63 -9.00 -9.10
N GLY A 92 10.91 -9.00 -8.72
CA GLY A 92 11.87 -7.96 -9.08
C GLY A 92 12.05 -6.87 -8.02
N ILE A 93 11.37 -6.96 -6.86
CA ILE A 93 11.43 -5.94 -5.80
C ILE A 93 12.85 -5.68 -5.31
N GLU A 94 13.70 -6.71 -5.17
CA GLU A 94 15.09 -6.56 -4.73
C GLU A 94 15.88 -5.70 -5.72
N ALA A 95 15.89 -6.09 -6.99
CA ALA A 95 16.60 -5.37 -8.04
C ALA A 95 16.07 -3.93 -8.21
N ARG A 96 14.75 -3.72 -8.09
CA ARG A 96 14.16 -2.38 -8.15
C ARG A 96 14.56 -1.50 -6.99
N LEU A 97 14.61 -2.07 -5.78
CA LEU A 97 15.07 -1.33 -4.60
C LEU A 97 16.54 -0.93 -4.75
N GLU A 98 17.41 -1.85 -5.15
CA GLU A 98 18.82 -1.55 -5.40
C GLU A 98 18.99 -0.46 -6.46
N GLN A 99 18.32 -0.57 -7.60
CA GLN A 99 18.35 0.43 -8.67
C GLN A 99 17.90 1.81 -8.18
N ALA A 100 16.80 1.87 -7.43
CA ALA A 100 16.28 3.12 -6.91
C ALA A 100 17.22 3.74 -5.85
N MET A 101 17.80 2.92 -4.98
CA MET A 101 18.79 3.37 -3.99
C MET A 101 20.03 3.93 -4.67
N GLU A 102 20.57 3.25 -5.68
CA GLU A 102 21.76 3.72 -6.42
C GLU A 102 21.45 4.98 -7.24
N ALA A 103 20.27 5.10 -7.83
CA ALA A 103 19.88 6.29 -8.60
C ALA A 103 19.71 7.54 -7.73
N LEU A 104 19.24 7.38 -6.50
CA LEU A 104 18.99 8.49 -5.58
C LEU A 104 20.17 8.77 -4.64
N PHE A 105 20.89 7.74 -4.23
CA PHE A 105 21.98 7.80 -3.25
C PHE A 105 23.09 6.82 -3.63
N GLU A 106 24.01 7.23 -4.44
CA GLU A 106 25.11 6.42 -4.96
C GLU A 106 25.79 5.58 -3.86
N ASN A 107 26.02 4.30 -4.10
CA ASN A 107 26.60 3.31 -3.20
C ASN A 107 25.76 2.99 -1.92
N SER A 108 24.53 3.49 -1.81
CA SER A 108 23.72 3.26 -0.61
C SER A 108 23.20 1.83 -0.51
N SER A 109 22.96 1.16 -1.64
CA SER A 109 22.50 -0.24 -1.66
C SER A 109 23.54 -1.21 -1.10
N LYS A 110 24.82 -0.89 -1.26
CA LYS A 110 25.98 -1.71 -0.84
C LYS A 110 26.47 -1.39 0.57
N ARG A 111 25.91 -0.35 1.20
CA ARG A 111 26.34 0.04 2.55
C ARG A 111 26.01 -1.05 3.55
N GLU A 112 26.96 -1.35 4.44
CA GLU A 112 26.75 -2.28 5.55
C GLU A 112 25.59 -1.84 6.43
N ARG A 113 24.69 -2.77 6.72
CA ARG A 113 23.52 -2.59 7.58
C ARG A 113 23.75 -3.24 8.93
N ARG A 114 23.28 -2.61 10.00
CA ARG A 114 23.32 -3.16 11.37
C ARG A 114 22.10 -4.00 11.69
N PHE A 115 21.21 -4.21 10.73
CA PHE A 115 19.98 -4.98 10.84
C PHE A 115 19.88 -5.99 9.71
N GLU A 116 19.21 -7.09 9.99
CA GLU A 116 18.86 -8.06 8.98
C GLU A 116 17.80 -7.48 8.04
N LEU A 117 18.07 -7.47 6.75
CA LEU A 117 17.10 -7.16 5.70
C LEU A 117 16.74 -8.46 4.99
N ARG A 118 15.46 -8.81 5.02
CA ARG A 118 14.90 -9.93 4.27
C ARG A 118 13.98 -9.40 3.18
N ILE A 119 14.26 -9.74 1.94
CA ILE A 119 13.40 -9.40 0.79
C ILE A 119 12.65 -10.65 0.37
N VAL A 120 11.33 -10.53 0.21
CA VAL A 120 10.43 -11.65 -0.12
C VAL A 120 9.65 -11.29 -1.38
N THR A 121 9.79 -12.14 -2.39
CA THR A 121 8.94 -12.06 -3.59
C THR A 121 7.59 -12.68 -3.30
N LEU A 122 6.52 -11.94 -3.61
CA LEU A 122 5.15 -12.39 -3.51
C LEU A 122 4.63 -12.77 -4.89
N GLU A 123 4.16 -14.00 -5.02
CA GLU A 123 3.61 -14.53 -6.27
C GLU A 123 2.08 -14.60 -6.20
N PRO A 124 1.35 -14.22 -7.26
CA PRO A 124 -0.11 -14.27 -7.27
C PRO A 124 -0.67 -15.62 -6.83
N ALA A 125 -1.74 -15.60 -6.05
CA ALA A 125 -2.46 -16.76 -5.50
C ALA A 125 -1.65 -17.66 -4.55
N ALA A 126 -0.40 -17.32 -4.22
CA ALA A 126 0.41 -18.04 -3.25
C ALA A 126 0.44 -17.28 -1.92
N THR A 127 -0.22 -17.81 -0.89
CA THR A 127 -0.18 -17.20 0.45
C THR A 127 1.23 -17.29 1.04
N ALA A 128 1.74 -16.18 1.53
CA ALA A 128 3.04 -16.07 2.19
C ALA A 128 2.87 -15.73 3.67
N SER A 129 3.58 -16.47 4.54
CA SER A 129 3.65 -16.19 5.98
C SER A 129 4.83 -15.25 6.27
N LEU A 130 4.54 -14.06 6.74
CA LEU A 130 5.50 -13.01 7.07
C LEU A 130 5.44 -12.69 8.58
N GLY A 131 5.90 -13.61 9.39
CA GLY A 131 5.75 -13.56 10.85
C GLY A 131 4.31 -13.79 11.28
N ALA A 132 3.67 -12.81 11.90
CA ALA A 132 2.26 -12.87 12.32
C ALA A 132 1.27 -12.38 11.25
N VAL A 133 1.76 -12.13 10.02
CA VAL A 133 0.96 -11.61 8.90
C VAL A 133 0.94 -12.66 7.79
N GLU A 134 -0.26 -13.08 7.38
CA GLU A 134 -0.48 -13.92 6.21
C GLU A 134 -0.92 -13.03 5.05
N VAL A 135 -0.25 -13.13 3.91
CA VAL A 135 -0.52 -12.29 2.74
C VAL A 135 -0.82 -13.16 1.54
N THR A 136 -1.99 -12.98 0.95
CA THR A 136 -2.37 -13.59 -0.32
C THR A 136 -2.41 -12.50 -1.41
N PRO A 137 -1.46 -12.51 -2.35
CA PRO A 137 -1.45 -11.56 -3.45
C PRO A 137 -2.43 -11.95 -4.55
N PHE A 138 -3.07 -10.95 -5.14
CA PHE A 138 -3.94 -11.08 -6.30
C PHE A 138 -3.39 -10.26 -7.47
N PRO A 139 -3.43 -10.76 -8.71
CA PRO A 139 -2.98 -10.00 -9.87
C PRO A 139 -3.93 -8.84 -10.17
N MET A 140 -3.36 -7.67 -10.41
CA MET A 140 -4.10 -6.45 -10.75
C MET A 140 -3.76 -5.99 -12.18
N VAL A 141 -4.62 -5.14 -12.75
CA VAL A 141 -4.49 -4.64 -14.12
C VAL A 141 -4.29 -3.13 -14.07
N HIS A 142 -3.03 -2.69 -14.25
CA HIS A 142 -2.68 -1.27 -14.09
C HIS A 142 -1.61 -0.78 -15.09
N GLY A 143 -1.56 -1.31 -16.30
CA GLY A 143 -0.69 -0.82 -17.36
C GLY A 143 0.50 -1.72 -17.69
N ASP A 144 1.43 -1.18 -18.49
CA ASP A 144 2.51 -1.96 -19.12
C ASP A 144 3.88 -1.76 -18.44
N SER A 145 3.99 -0.82 -17.49
CA SER A 145 5.23 -0.49 -16.79
C SER A 145 5.01 -0.28 -15.30
N GLY A 146 6.01 -0.60 -14.47
CA GLY A 146 5.92 -0.48 -13.01
C GLY A 146 5.39 -1.73 -12.30
N GLY A 147 4.96 -2.73 -13.05
CA GLY A 147 4.48 -4.01 -12.51
C GLY A 147 5.61 -5.02 -12.25
N PRO A 148 5.24 -6.26 -11.82
CA PRO A 148 3.87 -6.76 -11.67
C PRO A 148 3.04 -5.98 -10.67
N PHE A 149 1.70 -5.92 -10.89
CA PHE A 149 0.75 -5.19 -10.04
C PHE A 149 -0.01 -6.19 -9.18
N LEU A 150 -0.03 -5.94 -7.86
CA LEU A 150 -0.65 -6.82 -6.89
C LEU A 150 -1.63 -6.05 -5.98
N GLY A 151 -2.77 -6.67 -5.73
CA GLY A 151 -3.60 -6.36 -4.58
C GLY A 151 -3.35 -7.38 -3.47
N TYR A 152 -3.60 -7.02 -2.24
CA TYR A 152 -3.30 -7.87 -1.09
C TYR A 152 -4.53 -8.17 -0.25
N ARG A 153 -4.74 -9.46 0.03
CA ARG A 153 -5.58 -9.92 1.13
C ARG A 153 -4.66 -10.30 2.28
N ILE A 154 -4.79 -9.60 3.40
CA ILE A 154 -3.91 -9.67 4.55
C ILE A 154 -4.70 -10.20 5.74
N GLU A 155 -4.31 -11.37 6.25
CA GLU A 155 -4.90 -11.95 7.45
C GLU A 155 -3.94 -11.74 8.62
N VAL A 156 -4.40 -11.05 9.65
CA VAL A 156 -3.59 -10.65 10.79
C VAL A 156 -4.46 -10.47 12.04
N GLU A 157 -4.06 -11.09 13.16
CA GLU A 157 -4.76 -11.01 14.46
C GLU A 157 -6.27 -11.31 14.35
N GLY A 158 -6.66 -12.27 13.49
CA GLY A 158 -8.06 -12.67 13.28
C GLY A 158 -8.90 -11.67 12.47
N ARG A 159 -8.28 -10.70 11.82
CA ARG A 159 -8.89 -9.72 10.93
C ARG A 159 -8.38 -9.86 9.50
N ILE A 160 -9.21 -9.44 8.57
CA ILE A 160 -8.90 -9.44 7.14
C ILE A 160 -8.89 -8.01 6.62
N ILE A 161 -7.72 -7.55 6.18
CA ILE A 161 -7.55 -6.30 5.44
C ILE A 161 -7.34 -6.67 3.97
N ALA A 162 -8.12 -6.06 3.07
CA ALA A 162 -7.92 -6.18 1.65
C ALA A 162 -7.60 -4.82 1.04
N PHE A 163 -6.58 -4.76 0.20
CA PHE A 163 -6.19 -3.55 -0.51
C PHE A 163 -6.00 -3.86 -2.00
N THR A 164 -6.61 -3.07 -2.85
CA THR A 164 -6.56 -3.28 -4.29
C THR A 164 -5.19 -2.99 -4.91
N GLY A 165 -4.36 -2.13 -4.28
CA GLY A 165 -3.35 -1.42 -5.05
C GLY A 165 -4.03 -0.59 -6.14
N ASP A 166 -3.31 -0.28 -7.21
CA ASP A 166 -3.87 0.40 -8.37
C ASP A 166 -4.33 -0.61 -9.42
N THR A 167 -5.52 -0.42 -9.94
CA THR A 167 -6.11 -1.35 -10.91
C THR A 167 -7.33 -0.79 -11.60
N GLU A 168 -7.58 -1.17 -12.85
CA GLU A 168 -8.92 -1.13 -13.41
C GLU A 168 -9.75 -2.33 -12.87
N TRP A 169 -11.06 -2.34 -13.16
CA TRP A 169 -11.90 -3.46 -12.75
C TRP A 169 -11.39 -4.78 -13.33
N ASN A 170 -11.27 -5.77 -12.47
CA ASN A 170 -11.02 -7.16 -12.86
C ASN A 170 -11.64 -8.11 -11.82
N GLU A 171 -11.92 -9.34 -12.23
CA GLU A 171 -12.62 -10.34 -11.41
C GLU A 171 -11.84 -10.76 -10.14
N ALA A 172 -10.52 -10.54 -10.10
CA ALA A 172 -9.71 -10.84 -8.92
C ALA A 172 -10.08 -9.97 -7.71
N LEU A 173 -10.73 -8.83 -7.91
CA LEU A 173 -11.20 -7.94 -6.85
C LEU A 173 -12.30 -8.59 -6.00
N ILE A 174 -13.10 -9.51 -6.58
CA ILE A 174 -14.16 -10.21 -5.85
C ILE A 174 -13.57 -11.11 -4.75
N PRO A 175 -12.71 -12.10 -5.04
CA PRO A 175 -12.12 -12.93 -3.99
C PRO A 175 -11.16 -12.14 -3.08
N LEU A 176 -10.47 -11.12 -3.58
CA LEU A 176 -9.59 -10.26 -2.78
C LEU A 176 -10.36 -9.59 -1.64
N GLY A 177 -11.48 -8.92 -1.96
CA GLY A 177 -12.26 -8.14 -0.99
C GLY A 177 -13.35 -8.93 -0.26
N ARG A 178 -13.62 -10.18 -0.66
CA ARG A 178 -14.76 -10.97 -0.14
C ARG A 178 -14.75 -11.10 1.38
N ASP A 179 -15.81 -10.60 2.00
CA ASP A 179 -16.05 -10.65 3.45
C ASP A 179 -14.90 -10.04 4.28
N ALA A 180 -14.04 -9.18 3.70
CA ALA A 180 -12.97 -8.50 4.42
C ALA A 180 -13.53 -7.61 5.52
N ASP A 181 -12.85 -7.58 6.67
CA ASP A 181 -13.20 -6.67 7.77
C ASP A 181 -13.02 -5.21 7.33
N LEU A 182 -11.96 -4.97 6.55
CA LEU A 182 -11.68 -3.69 5.90
C LEU A 182 -11.26 -3.93 4.45
N PHE A 183 -12.01 -3.35 3.50
CA PHE A 183 -11.64 -3.29 2.10
C PHE A 183 -11.23 -1.86 1.74
N ILE A 184 -9.98 -1.66 1.41
CA ILE A 184 -9.41 -0.40 0.94
C ILE A 184 -9.32 -0.51 -0.58
N SER A 185 -10.05 0.33 -1.29
CA SER A 185 -10.07 0.31 -2.75
C SER A 185 -9.59 1.62 -3.31
N GLU A 186 -8.69 1.58 -4.30
CA GLU A 186 -8.51 2.74 -5.15
C GLU A 186 -9.83 3.14 -5.78
N CYS A 187 -10.02 4.42 -6.05
CA CYS A 187 -11.18 4.95 -6.75
C CYS A 187 -10.84 6.28 -7.40
N TYR A 188 -10.13 6.24 -8.51
CA TYR A 188 -9.53 7.43 -9.11
C TYR A 188 -10.56 8.37 -9.74
N PHE A 189 -11.61 7.81 -10.38
CA PHE A 189 -12.66 8.56 -11.06
C PHE A 189 -14.04 8.29 -10.47
N TYR A 190 -14.95 9.23 -10.66
CA TYR A 190 -16.34 9.06 -10.24
C TYR A 190 -17.10 8.09 -11.16
N ASP A 191 -17.16 8.38 -12.46
CA ASP A 191 -17.87 7.57 -13.45
C ASP A 191 -17.12 7.40 -14.79
N LYS A 192 -15.98 8.05 -14.96
CA LYS A 192 -15.17 7.92 -16.17
C LYS A 192 -14.55 6.54 -16.23
N SER A 193 -14.78 5.82 -17.33
CA SER A 193 -14.08 4.59 -17.62
C SER A 193 -12.75 4.92 -18.30
N VAL A 194 -11.68 4.86 -17.53
CA VAL A 194 -10.31 5.06 -17.98
C VAL A 194 -9.53 3.77 -17.71
N LYS A 195 -8.66 3.40 -18.64
CA LYS A 195 -7.77 2.25 -18.44
C LYS A 195 -6.90 2.45 -17.19
N ASN A 196 -6.58 1.34 -16.55
CA ASN A 196 -5.62 1.24 -15.45
C ASN A 196 -6.12 1.73 -14.09
N HIS A 197 -7.29 2.38 -13.99
CA HIS A 197 -7.85 2.85 -12.72
C HIS A 197 -9.32 2.54 -12.58
N LEU A 198 -9.76 2.30 -11.33
CA LEU A 198 -11.17 2.13 -10.98
C LEU A 198 -11.94 3.47 -10.99
N ASN A 199 -13.22 3.37 -11.31
CA ASN A 199 -14.18 4.42 -11.04
C ASN A 199 -15.24 3.93 -10.03
N LEU A 200 -15.86 4.87 -9.33
CA LEU A 200 -16.82 4.58 -8.27
C LEU A 200 -18.04 3.83 -8.78
N LYS A 201 -18.56 4.20 -9.95
CA LYS A 201 -19.75 3.56 -10.53
C LYS A 201 -19.53 2.08 -10.81
N THR A 202 -18.37 1.73 -11.38
CA THR A 202 -17.99 0.34 -11.63
C THR A 202 -17.81 -0.43 -10.32
N LEU A 203 -17.09 0.13 -9.35
CA LEU A 203 -16.90 -0.51 -8.04
C LEU A 203 -18.23 -0.78 -7.35
N GLN A 204 -19.14 0.21 -7.34
CA GLN A 204 -20.47 0.09 -6.73
C GLN A 204 -21.31 -1.02 -7.35
N ALA A 205 -21.21 -1.23 -8.66
CA ALA A 205 -21.96 -2.28 -9.35
C ALA A 205 -21.61 -3.71 -8.85
N HIS A 206 -20.41 -3.89 -8.32
CA HIS A 206 -19.89 -5.19 -7.86
C HIS A 206 -19.78 -5.34 -6.33
N LEU A 207 -20.12 -4.31 -5.55
CA LEU A 207 -20.04 -4.40 -4.08
C LEU A 207 -20.91 -5.55 -3.50
N ALA A 208 -22.02 -5.87 -4.12
CA ALA A 208 -22.87 -6.99 -3.71
C ALA A 208 -22.20 -8.36 -3.87
N GLU A 209 -21.23 -8.49 -4.76
CA GLU A 209 -20.43 -9.69 -4.98
C GLU A 209 -19.21 -9.75 -4.06
N ILE A 210 -18.55 -8.60 -3.83
CA ILE A 210 -17.39 -8.45 -2.95
C ILE A 210 -17.82 -8.60 -1.49
N ARG A 211 -18.92 -7.95 -1.07
CA ARG A 211 -19.50 -7.96 0.28
C ARG A 211 -18.50 -7.64 1.39
N PRO A 212 -17.72 -6.56 1.31
CA PRO A 212 -16.85 -6.18 2.41
C PRO A 212 -17.69 -5.71 3.61
N LYS A 213 -17.20 -5.94 4.84
CA LYS A 213 -17.87 -5.42 6.05
C LYS A 213 -17.73 -3.91 6.17
N ARG A 214 -16.59 -3.35 5.74
CA ARG A 214 -16.32 -1.92 5.65
C ARG A 214 -15.52 -1.62 4.39
N LEU A 215 -15.93 -0.58 3.66
CA LEU A 215 -15.24 -0.07 2.47
C LEU A 215 -14.69 1.33 2.76
N ILE A 216 -13.41 1.57 2.43
CA ILE A 216 -12.82 2.92 2.41
C ILE A 216 -12.18 3.15 1.05
N LEU A 217 -12.54 4.26 0.40
CA LEU A 217 -11.99 4.66 -0.88
C LEU A 217 -10.71 5.47 -0.68
N THR A 218 -9.70 5.19 -1.49
CA THR A 218 -8.39 5.85 -1.47
C THR A 218 -7.93 6.18 -2.89
N HIS A 219 -6.77 6.79 -3.05
CA HIS A 219 -6.17 7.10 -4.36
C HIS A 219 -7.12 7.94 -5.24
N LEU A 220 -7.78 8.93 -4.63
CA LEU A 220 -8.81 9.74 -5.27
C LEU A 220 -8.18 10.81 -6.15
N GLY A 221 -8.52 10.81 -7.44
CA GLY A 221 -8.18 11.90 -8.36
C GLY A 221 -9.04 13.14 -8.14
N GLU A 222 -8.69 14.25 -8.79
CA GLU A 222 -9.40 15.53 -8.67
C GLU A 222 -10.91 15.44 -8.95
N ASP A 223 -11.31 14.54 -9.87
CA ASP A 223 -12.72 14.29 -10.20
C ASP A 223 -13.53 13.75 -9.00
N MET A 224 -12.91 12.86 -8.22
CA MET A 224 -13.49 12.34 -6.98
C MET A 224 -13.44 13.36 -5.86
N LEU A 225 -12.31 14.06 -5.70
CA LEU A 225 -12.11 15.06 -4.65
C LEU A 225 -13.09 16.22 -4.75
N ALA A 226 -13.46 16.61 -5.98
CA ALA A 226 -14.46 17.65 -6.22
C ALA A 226 -15.89 17.26 -5.82
N ARG A 227 -16.13 15.96 -5.49
CA ARG A 227 -17.45 15.40 -5.21
C ARG A 227 -17.55 14.71 -3.84
N LEU A 228 -16.59 14.91 -2.94
CA LEU A 228 -16.56 14.24 -1.64
C LEU A 228 -17.88 14.31 -0.87
N ASP A 229 -18.55 15.46 -0.90
CA ASP A 229 -19.83 15.66 -0.20
C ASP A 229 -21.00 14.84 -0.78
N THR A 230 -20.83 14.29 -1.98
CA THR A 230 -21.86 13.49 -2.67
C THR A 230 -21.58 11.98 -2.62
N ILE A 231 -20.41 11.58 -2.15
CA ILE A 231 -19.98 10.19 -2.06
C ILE A 231 -20.56 9.55 -0.80
N ALA A 232 -21.38 8.50 -0.96
CA ALA A 232 -22.01 7.80 0.16
C ALA A 232 -21.07 6.85 0.92
N HIS A 233 -19.85 6.62 0.41
CA HIS A 233 -18.86 5.73 1.01
C HIS A 233 -17.81 6.51 1.80
N GLU A 234 -17.22 5.86 2.80
CA GLU A 234 -16.08 6.42 3.52
C GLU A 234 -14.90 6.66 2.56
N THR A 235 -14.25 7.80 2.70
CA THR A 235 -13.05 8.16 1.94
C THR A 235 -11.87 8.37 2.87
N ALA A 236 -10.69 7.92 2.46
CA ALA A 236 -9.47 8.14 3.20
C ALA A 236 -9.07 9.63 3.19
N SER A 237 -8.39 10.06 4.24
CA SER A 237 -7.67 11.32 4.31
C SER A 237 -6.33 11.11 5.02
N ASP A 238 -5.34 11.94 4.72
CA ASP A 238 -4.03 11.85 5.37
C ASP A 238 -4.16 12.00 6.88
N GLY A 239 -3.59 11.07 7.61
CA GLY A 239 -3.65 11.01 9.07
C GLY A 239 -4.90 10.32 9.65
N LEU A 240 -5.91 9.96 8.84
CA LEU A 240 -7.07 9.21 9.31
C LEU A 240 -6.64 7.92 10.01
N VAL A 241 -7.16 7.69 11.20
CA VAL A 241 -6.93 6.48 12.00
C VAL A 241 -8.25 5.75 12.21
N ILE A 242 -8.23 4.47 11.96
CA ILE A 242 -9.39 3.59 12.17
C ILE A 242 -9.01 2.37 13.00
N ASP A 243 -9.94 1.89 13.80
CA ASP A 243 -9.86 0.58 14.44
C ASP A 243 -10.53 -0.48 13.56
N ILE A 244 -9.94 -1.68 13.51
CA ILE A 244 -10.37 -2.82 12.68
C ILE A 244 -10.76 -3.98 13.59
#